data_e20d285473c1ab0358e85901de976a81
#
_entry.id   e20d285473c1ab0358e85901de976a81
#
_cell.length_a   1.000
_cell.length_b   1.000
_cell.length_c   1.000
_cell.angle_alpha   90.00
_cell.angle_beta   90.00
_cell.angle_gamma   90.00
#
_symmetry.space_group_name_H-M   'P 1'
#
loop_
_entity.id
_entity.type
_entity.pdbx_description
1 polymer ?
#
loop_
_entity_poly.entity_id
_entity_poly.type
_entity_poly.pdbx_seq_one_letter_code
_entity_poly.pdbx_strand_id
1 'polypeptide(L)'
;MSDASQIEIPPSFVALFVAPGQTRPHTAREVVAQRYELCEDLAQTLAPTASQMQLARDLHTSAVLAQCLEAITGADAVLELPEARWVMCRLAELLDWDMPVFAAEDAAP
;
A
#
# COMPACT_ATOMS: atom_id res chain seq x y z
N MET A 1 -27.55 -12.04 -0.92
CA MET A 1 -26.53 -11.61 -1.68
C MET A 1 -25.55 -10.82 -0.91
N SER A 2 -24.41 -11.17 -0.98
CA SER A 2 -23.37 -10.55 -0.19
C SER A 2 -22.65 -9.48 -0.99
N ASP A 3 -22.47 -8.32 -0.38
CA ASP A 3 -21.73 -7.26 -1.03
C ASP A 3 -20.26 -7.51 -1.02
N ALA A 4 -19.79 -8.41 -0.16
CA ALA A 4 -18.37 -8.69 -0.10
C ALA A 4 -17.83 -9.20 -1.42
N SER A 5 -18.65 -9.95 -2.14
CA SER A 5 -18.23 -10.47 -3.44
C SER A 5 -18.21 -9.40 -4.50
N GLN A 6 -18.75 -8.23 -4.19
CA GLN A 6 -18.79 -7.11 -5.12
C GLN A 6 -17.64 -6.14 -4.95
N ILE A 7 -16.79 -6.36 -3.96
CA ILE A 7 -15.67 -5.47 -3.72
C ILE A 7 -14.77 -5.48 -4.95
N GLU A 8 -14.49 -4.29 -5.44
CA GLU A 8 -13.59 -4.13 -6.58
C GLU A 8 -12.19 -3.92 -6.08
N ILE A 9 -11.32 -4.84 -6.43
CA ILE A 9 -9.93 -4.76 -6.01
C ILE A 9 -9.14 -4.14 -7.15
N PRO A 10 -8.40 -3.05 -6.87
CA PRO A 10 -7.64 -2.40 -7.95
C PRO A 10 -6.66 -3.36 -8.60
N PRO A 11 -6.48 -3.26 -9.91
CA PRO A 11 -5.51 -4.12 -10.58
C PRO A 11 -4.11 -4.02 -10.01
N SER A 12 -3.72 -2.84 -9.53
CA SER A 12 -2.39 -2.67 -8.94
C SER A 12 -2.23 -3.52 -7.68
N PHE A 13 -3.31 -3.72 -6.94
CA PHE A 13 -3.23 -4.57 -5.75
C PHE A 13 -3.23 -6.05 -6.14
N VAL A 14 -4.11 -6.42 -7.07
CA VAL A 14 -4.17 -7.81 -7.52
C VAL A 14 -2.81 -8.25 -8.05
N ALA A 15 -2.11 -7.34 -8.72
CA ALA A 15 -0.81 -7.67 -9.31
C ALA A 15 0.20 -8.13 -8.27
N LEU A 16 0.05 -7.73 -7.02
CA LEU A 16 0.96 -8.17 -5.96
C LEU A 16 0.89 -9.67 -5.72
N PHE A 17 -0.19 -10.29 -6.16
CA PHE A 17 -0.43 -11.72 -5.92
C PHE A 17 -0.25 -12.55 -7.19
N VAL A 18 0.28 -11.93 -8.24
CA VAL A 18 0.48 -12.61 -9.52
C VAL A 18 1.98 -12.84 -9.69
N ALA A 19 2.36 -14.13 -9.79
CA ALA A 19 3.77 -14.48 -9.95
C ALA A 19 4.27 -14.04 -11.32
N PRO A 20 5.58 -13.79 -11.46
CA PRO A 20 6.14 -13.41 -12.76
C PRO A 20 5.79 -14.43 -13.83
N GLY A 21 5.35 -13.95 -14.97
CA GLY A 21 4.99 -14.82 -16.09
C GLY A 21 3.60 -15.42 -15.98
N GLN A 22 2.87 -15.14 -14.93
CA GLN A 22 1.53 -15.64 -14.75
C GLN A 22 0.52 -14.54 -15.02
N THR A 23 -0.73 -14.93 -15.24
CA THR A 23 -1.80 -13.97 -15.45
C THR A 23 -2.86 -14.00 -14.36
N ARG A 24 -2.75 -14.95 -13.46
CA ARG A 24 -3.73 -15.12 -12.40
C ARG A 24 -3.05 -15.06 -11.04
N PRO A 25 -3.76 -14.55 -10.02
CA PRO A 25 -3.21 -14.56 -8.67
C PRO A 25 -2.94 -15.98 -8.20
N HIS A 26 -1.93 -16.12 -7.37
CA HIS A 26 -1.57 -17.43 -6.82
C HIS A 26 -2.33 -17.75 -5.53
N THR A 27 -3.26 -16.89 -5.13
CA THR A 27 -4.03 -17.12 -3.93
C THR A 27 -5.50 -16.82 -4.20
N ALA A 28 -6.36 -17.28 -3.30
CA ALA A 28 -7.80 -17.16 -3.47
C ALA A 28 -8.24 -15.70 -3.45
N ARG A 29 -9.29 -15.41 -4.22
CA ARG A 29 -9.81 -14.05 -4.30
C ARG A 29 -10.21 -13.52 -2.93
N GLU A 30 -10.78 -14.38 -2.08
CA GLU A 30 -11.19 -13.95 -0.74
C GLU A 30 -10.01 -13.47 0.07
N VAL A 31 -8.86 -14.13 -0.08
CA VAL A 31 -7.66 -13.71 0.64
C VAL A 31 -7.17 -12.38 0.09
N VAL A 32 -7.14 -12.25 -1.23
CA VAL A 32 -6.72 -10.98 -1.85
C VAL A 32 -7.63 -9.85 -1.37
N ALA A 33 -8.94 -10.10 -1.34
CA ALA A 33 -9.89 -9.08 -0.90
C ALA A 33 -9.65 -8.68 0.55
N GLN A 34 -9.39 -9.64 1.43
CA GLN A 34 -9.11 -9.34 2.83
C GLN A 34 -7.84 -8.51 2.97
N ARG A 35 -6.82 -8.89 2.23
CA ARG A 35 -5.56 -8.14 2.27
C ARG A 35 -5.75 -6.73 1.73
N TYR A 36 -6.54 -6.60 0.67
CA TYR A 36 -6.83 -5.27 0.12
C TYR A 36 -7.54 -4.39 1.13
N GLU A 37 -8.56 -4.94 1.80
CA GLU A 37 -9.29 -4.16 2.79
C GLU A 37 -8.39 -3.70 3.91
N LEU A 38 -7.50 -4.57 4.36
CA LEU A 38 -6.55 -4.22 5.39
C LEU A 38 -5.64 -3.08 4.94
N CYS A 39 -5.12 -3.18 3.71
CA CYS A 39 -4.20 -2.18 3.20
C CYS A 39 -4.90 -0.84 2.96
N GLU A 40 -6.11 -0.89 2.40
CA GLU A 40 -6.86 0.34 2.16
C GLU A 40 -7.22 1.03 3.48
N ASP A 41 -7.64 0.24 4.45
CA ASP A 41 -7.97 0.75 5.78
C ASP A 41 -6.76 1.44 6.41
N LEU A 42 -5.61 0.79 6.28
CA LEU A 42 -4.39 1.34 6.85
C LEU A 42 -4.02 2.66 6.16
N ALA A 43 -4.15 2.73 4.84
CA ALA A 43 -3.87 3.97 4.12
C ALA A 43 -4.78 5.09 4.59
N GLN A 44 -6.09 4.77 4.74
CA GLN A 44 -7.04 5.77 5.20
C GLN A 44 -6.72 6.24 6.60
N THR A 45 -6.30 5.31 7.46
CA THR A 45 -5.96 5.64 8.84
C THR A 45 -4.70 6.50 8.92
N LEU A 46 -3.74 6.23 8.05
CA LEU A 46 -2.47 6.96 8.08
C LEU A 46 -2.57 8.36 7.48
N ALA A 47 -3.56 8.60 6.63
CA ALA A 47 -3.61 9.86 5.90
C ALA A 47 -3.58 11.09 6.81
N PRO A 48 -4.43 11.19 7.86
CA PRO A 48 -4.37 12.38 8.72
C PRO A 48 -3.02 12.50 9.44
N THR A 49 -2.48 11.37 9.89
CA THR A 49 -1.21 11.38 10.61
C THR A 49 -0.08 11.86 9.70
N ALA A 50 -0.05 11.36 8.47
CA ALA A 50 0.98 11.74 7.52
C ALA A 50 0.88 13.23 7.19
N SER A 51 -0.34 13.71 6.98
CA SER A 51 -0.55 15.12 6.70
C SER A 51 -0.07 15.99 7.85
N GLN A 52 -0.37 15.58 9.08
CA GLN A 52 0.08 16.32 10.26
C GLN A 52 1.59 16.31 10.41
N MET A 53 2.20 15.18 10.14
CA MET A 53 3.66 15.09 10.22
C MET A 53 4.30 16.06 9.25
N GLN A 54 3.78 16.14 8.04
CA GLN A 54 4.34 17.00 7.02
C GLN A 54 4.24 18.46 7.46
N LEU A 55 3.07 18.85 7.97
CA LEU A 55 2.87 20.24 8.37
C LEU A 55 3.65 20.60 9.63
N ALA A 56 3.61 19.74 10.63
CA ALA A 56 4.19 20.06 11.93
C ALA A 56 5.71 20.08 11.88
N ARG A 57 6.30 19.26 11.02
CA ARG A 57 7.76 19.12 10.99
C ARG A 57 8.36 19.68 9.70
N ASP A 58 7.51 20.24 8.84
CA ASP A 58 7.96 20.82 7.57
C ASP A 58 8.82 19.84 6.78
N LEU A 59 8.34 18.60 6.70
CA LEU A 59 9.06 17.56 6.00
C LEU A 59 8.63 17.48 4.54
N HIS A 60 9.55 17.07 3.69
CA HIS A 60 9.18 16.74 2.32
C HIS A 60 8.27 15.51 2.34
N THR A 61 7.33 15.43 1.39
CA THR A 61 6.37 14.33 1.36
C THR A 61 7.06 12.97 1.28
N SER A 62 8.16 12.90 0.53
CA SER A 62 8.88 11.63 0.42
C SER A 62 9.47 11.19 1.76
N ALA A 63 9.88 12.13 2.61
CA ALA A 63 10.40 11.80 3.93
C ALA A 63 9.28 11.27 4.83
N VAL A 64 8.09 11.87 4.73
CA VAL A 64 6.96 11.38 5.51
C VAL A 64 6.59 9.97 5.10
N LEU A 65 6.53 9.71 3.79
CA LEU A 65 6.20 8.39 3.30
C LEU A 65 7.25 7.36 3.74
N ALA A 66 8.51 7.73 3.73
CA ALA A 66 9.57 6.82 4.19
C ALA A 66 9.39 6.46 5.65
N GLN A 67 9.04 7.44 6.48
CA GLN A 67 8.81 7.17 7.90
C GLN A 67 7.57 6.28 8.10
N CYS A 68 6.52 6.53 7.35
CA CYS A 68 5.33 5.70 7.43
C CYS A 68 5.64 4.26 7.01
N LEU A 69 6.41 4.10 5.95
CA LEU A 69 6.78 2.76 5.49
C LEU A 69 7.57 2.03 6.58
N GLU A 70 8.51 2.71 7.20
CA GLU A 70 9.27 2.11 8.29
C GLU A 70 8.35 1.66 9.42
N ALA A 71 7.37 2.49 9.74
CA ALA A 71 6.47 2.19 10.85
C ALA A 71 5.65 0.93 10.60
N ILE A 72 5.22 0.72 9.36
CA ILE A 72 4.34 -0.41 9.06
C ILE A 72 5.11 -1.64 8.61
N THR A 73 6.44 -1.55 8.53
CA THR A 73 7.27 -2.71 8.18
C THR A 73 8.20 -3.10 9.31
N GLY A 74 7.91 -2.65 10.53
CA GLY A 74 8.72 -2.99 11.69
C GLY A 74 8.58 -4.46 12.10
N ALA A 75 9.12 -4.77 13.27
CA ALA A 75 9.19 -6.16 13.73
C ALA A 75 7.83 -6.82 13.84
N ASP A 76 6.80 -6.05 14.19
CA ASP A 76 5.46 -6.59 14.37
C ASP A 76 4.58 -6.39 13.14
N ALA A 77 5.19 -6.15 11.99
CA ALA A 77 4.43 -5.89 10.78
C ALA A 77 3.58 -7.09 10.39
N VAL A 78 2.34 -6.81 9.98
CA VAL A 78 1.45 -7.85 9.46
C VAL A 78 1.38 -7.81 7.94
N LEU A 79 2.02 -6.82 7.32
CA LEU A 79 2.03 -6.68 5.87
C LEU A 79 3.34 -7.20 5.30
N GLU A 80 3.23 -7.79 4.12
CA GLU A 80 4.42 -8.07 3.33
C GLU A 80 4.91 -6.76 2.72
N LEU A 81 6.20 -6.71 2.38
CA LEU A 81 6.77 -5.48 1.85
C LEU A 81 6.05 -4.96 0.61
N PRO A 82 5.70 -5.81 -0.38
CA PRO A 82 4.95 -5.29 -1.53
C PRO A 82 3.62 -4.66 -1.13
N GLU A 83 2.94 -5.24 -0.14
CA GLU A 83 1.70 -4.66 0.36
C GLU A 83 1.94 -3.32 1.01
N ALA A 84 2.99 -3.22 1.82
CA ALA A 84 3.32 -1.97 2.50
C ALA A 84 3.66 -0.87 1.49
N ARG A 85 4.35 -1.22 0.43
CA ARG A 85 4.65 -0.26 -0.64
C ARG A 85 3.39 0.20 -1.34
N TRP A 86 2.46 -0.73 -1.55
CA TRP A 86 1.18 -0.37 -2.14
C TRP A 86 0.44 0.64 -1.24
N VAL A 87 0.50 0.42 0.08
CA VAL A 87 -0.11 1.35 1.03
C VAL A 87 0.49 2.74 0.88
N MET A 88 1.80 2.83 0.70
CA MET A 88 2.45 4.13 0.52
C MET A 88 1.98 4.81 -0.76
N CYS A 89 1.83 4.07 -1.85
CA CYS A 89 1.31 4.64 -3.09
C CYS A 89 -0.13 5.12 -2.91
N ARG A 90 -0.95 4.32 -2.24
CA ARG A 90 -2.32 4.70 -1.99
C ARG A 90 -2.41 5.93 -1.09
N LEU A 91 -1.54 5.98 -0.08
CA LEU A 91 -1.48 7.13 0.81
C LEU A 91 -1.14 8.41 0.04
N ALA A 92 -0.17 8.31 -0.88
CA ALA A 92 0.17 9.45 -1.71
C ALA A 92 -1.03 9.90 -2.55
N GLU A 93 -1.79 8.94 -3.09
CA GLU A 93 -2.99 9.28 -3.84
C GLU A 93 -4.01 10.01 -2.98
N LEU A 94 -4.23 9.51 -1.78
CA LEU A 94 -5.22 10.11 -0.88
C LEU A 94 -4.85 11.53 -0.49
N LEU A 95 -3.56 11.80 -0.39
CA LEU A 95 -3.06 13.11 0.01
C LEU A 95 -2.68 14.01 -1.17
N ASP A 96 -2.81 13.49 -2.38
CA ASP A 96 -2.44 14.20 -3.60
C ASP A 96 -0.97 14.59 -3.58
N TRP A 97 -0.15 13.66 -3.14
CA TRP A 97 1.31 13.80 -3.11
C TRP A 97 1.92 13.07 -4.29
N ASP A 98 3.18 13.40 -4.59
CA ASP A 98 3.92 12.68 -5.63
C ASP A 98 4.06 11.21 -5.24
N MET A 99 3.97 10.34 -6.24
CA MET A 99 4.12 8.91 -6.01
C MET A 99 5.53 8.58 -5.53
N PRO A 100 5.64 7.73 -4.51
CA PRO A 100 6.96 7.26 -4.08
C PRO A 100 7.60 6.38 -5.16
N VAL A 101 8.91 6.42 -5.20
CA VAL A 101 9.66 5.70 -6.24
C VAL A 101 10.27 4.45 -5.64
N PHE A 102 9.55 3.35 -5.72
CA PHE A 102 10.07 2.05 -5.31
C PHE A 102 10.53 1.22 -6.49
N ALA A 103 10.01 1.53 -7.67
CA ALA A 103 10.27 0.70 -8.84
C ALA A 103 11.75 0.64 -9.18
N ALA A 104 12.48 1.73 -8.93
CA ALA A 104 13.90 1.74 -9.22
C ALA A 104 14.65 0.71 -8.41
N GLU A 105 14.27 0.55 -7.14
CA GLU A 105 14.88 -0.45 -6.29
C GLU A 105 14.51 -1.85 -6.70
N ASP A 106 13.24 -2.03 -7.01
CA ASP A 106 12.74 -3.36 -7.38
C ASP A 106 13.26 -3.79 -8.73
N ALA A 107 13.55 -2.83 -9.59
CA ALA A 107 14.04 -3.13 -10.93
C ALA A 107 15.53 -3.49 -10.94
N ALA A 108 16.22 -3.27 -9.85
CA ALA A 108 17.64 -3.60 -9.78
C ALA A 108 17.83 -5.10 -9.95
N PRO A 109 18.74 -5.53 -10.78
CA PRO A 109 18.97 -6.97 -10.98
C PRO A 109 19.46 -7.63 -9.74
#